data_fe54febf297f225878266b0911d08186
#
_entry.id   fe54febf297f225878266b0911d08186
#
_cell.length_a   1.000
_cell.length_b   1.000
_cell.length_c   1.000
_cell.angle_alpha   90.00
_cell.angle_beta   90.00
_cell.angle_gamma   90.00
#
_symmetry.space_group_name_H-M   'P 1'
#
loop_
_entity.id
_entity.type
_entity.pdbx_description
1 polymer ?
#
loop_
_entity_poly.entity_id
_entity_poly.type
_entity_poly.pdbx_seq_one_letter_code
_entity_poly.pdbx_strand_id
1 'polypeptide(L)'
;DLHYPEHSFPTRRSSDLDMKNTYQICSQYEKKLKSFRYSRLSTENQLTLDSMLLYYHTEKSLGDNYLLQEPLGPSLGIQAQLPVLLAEYAFYEDRDITDYLNLLTTIRPYFQSILKFEKKKSEAGFFMSDTTLDRVLAQCSAFIQNPDNNYMLEIFQKKLSEYGKLPSSEQNALVLTHQNLMKTEVIPAYQELMTGLEALRGTGKNTRGLTYFKGGKAYYLYLLQSQTGSYVPVKQMEKRLSGQLSDEIGIAGTILRQNPEL
;
A
#
# COMPACT_ATOMS: atom_id res chain seq x y z
N ASP A 1 16.19 -2.85 22.83
CA ASP A 1 15.23 -3.82 22.27
C ASP A 1 14.15 -3.04 21.54
N LEU A 2 14.42 -2.69 20.29
CA LEU A 2 13.40 -2.21 19.34
C LEU A 2 12.70 -3.47 18.81
N HIS A 3 11.64 -3.89 19.48
CA HIS A 3 10.66 -4.76 18.87
C HIS A 3 10.10 -4.02 17.66
N TYR A 4 10.54 -4.40 16.46
CA TYR A 4 9.84 -4.09 15.22
C TYR A 4 8.42 -4.62 15.39
N PRO A 5 7.38 -3.80 15.20
CA PRO A 5 6.02 -4.30 15.21
C PRO A 5 5.92 -5.39 14.15
N GLU A 6 5.35 -6.51 14.55
CA GLU A 6 5.01 -7.64 13.71
C GLU A 6 4.64 -7.15 12.31
N HIS A 7 5.23 -7.76 11.29
CA HIS A 7 4.94 -7.50 9.87
C HIS A 7 3.46 -7.83 9.60
N SER A 8 2.58 -6.98 10.12
CA SER A 8 1.18 -7.05 9.76
C SER A 8 1.05 -6.43 8.38
N PHE A 9 0.67 -7.24 7.40
CA PHE A 9 0.10 -6.71 6.16
C PHE A 9 -0.83 -5.54 6.49
N PRO A 10 -0.96 -4.53 5.63
CA PRO A 10 -1.84 -3.38 5.86
C PRO A 10 -3.33 -3.77 5.89
N THR A 11 -3.65 -4.96 6.42
CA THR A 11 -4.99 -5.54 6.54
C THR A 11 -5.95 -4.71 7.39
N ARG A 12 -5.41 -3.81 8.24
CA ARG A 12 -6.23 -3.01 9.15
C ARG A 12 -6.86 -1.76 8.54
N ARG A 13 -6.51 -1.36 7.30
CA ARG A 13 -6.97 -0.11 6.70
C ARG A 13 -8.12 -0.24 5.69
N SER A 14 -8.59 -1.45 5.39
CA SER A 14 -9.55 -1.68 4.30
C SER A 14 -11.00 -1.93 4.73
N SER A 15 -11.33 -1.90 6.01
CA SER A 15 -12.71 -2.06 6.48
C SER A 15 -13.30 -0.76 7.04
N ASP A 16 -14.62 -0.53 6.85
CA ASP A 16 -15.33 0.62 7.44
C ASP A 16 -15.18 0.70 8.96
N LEU A 17 -15.13 -0.47 9.61
CA LEU A 17 -14.99 -0.56 11.06
C LEU A 17 -13.61 -0.07 11.49
N ASP A 18 -12.59 -0.42 10.74
CA ASP A 18 -11.21 0.01 11.01
C ASP A 18 -11.03 1.51 10.78
N MET A 19 -11.70 2.10 9.78
CA MET A 19 -11.64 3.54 9.51
C MET A 19 -12.31 4.35 10.60
N LYS A 20 -13.49 3.92 11.07
CA LYS A 20 -14.18 4.54 12.22
C LYS A 20 -13.36 4.40 13.50
N ASN A 21 -12.78 3.23 13.74
CA ASN A 21 -11.89 2.99 14.85
C ASN A 21 -10.63 3.88 14.77
N THR A 22 -10.03 4.00 13.60
CA THR A 22 -8.86 4.87 13.37
C THR A 22 -9.19 6.32 13.72
N TYR A 23 -10.32 6.86 13.25
CA TYR A 23 -10.75 8.21 13.59
C TYR A 23 -10.92 8.40 15.11
N GLN A 24 -11.55 7.45 15.79
CA GLN A 24 -11.75 7.50 17.24
C GLN A 24 -10.42 7.42 17.99
N ILE A 25 -9.55 6.50 17.58
CA ILE A 25 -8.21 6.33 18.15
C ILE A 25 -7.39 7.62 17.96
N CYS A 26 -7.34 8.16 16.75
CA CYS A 26 -6.64 9.42 16.47
C CYS A 26 -7.18 10.58 17.33
N SER A 27 -8.49 10.66 17.49
CA SER A 27 -9.13 11.70 18.32
C SER A 27 -8.78 11.56 19.80
N GLN A 28 -8.71 10.34 20.33
CA GLN A 28 -8.32 10.07 21.71
C GLN A 28 -6.85 10.42 21.95
N TYR A 29 -5.95 10.00 21.06
CA TYR A 29 -4.53 10.30 21.19
C TYR A 29 -4.25 11.80 21.01
N GLU A 30 -4.87 12.46 20.04
CA GLU A 30 -4.75 13.91 19.87
C GLU A 30 -5.16 14.67 21.15
N LYS A 31 -6.30 14.26 21.79
CA LYS A 31 -6.73 14.84 23.05
C LYS A 31 -5.71 14.63 24.18
N LYS A 32 -5.15 13.42 24.30
CA LYS A 32 -4.10 13.13 25.29
C LYS A 32 -2.84 13.95 25.03
N LEU A 33 -2.40 14.05 23.79
CA LEU A 33 -1.21 14.82 23.43
C LEU A 33 -1.38 16.32 23.72
N LYS A 34 -2.55 16.89 23.45
CA LYS A 34 -2.87 18.30 23.78
C LYS A 34 -2.92 18.60 25.28
N SER A 35 -2.96 17.58 26.15
CA SER A 35 -2.91 17.79 27.60
C SER A 35 -1.50 18.01 28.15
N PHE A 36 -0.44 17.73 27.37
CA PHE A 36 0.93 18.02 27.79
C PHE A 36 1.19 19.54 27.80
N ARG A 37 1.92 19.99 28.83
CA ARG A 37 2.38 21.39 28.88
C ARG A 37 3.59 21.56 27.97
N TYR A 38 3.37 22.09 26.78
CA TYR A 38 4.38 22.28 25.73
C TYR A 38 5.67 22.91 26.25
N SER A 39 5.56 24.01 27.04
CA SER A 39 6.71 24.74 27.61
C SER A 39 7.53 23.96 28.62
N ARG A 40 7.07 22.79 29.10
CA ARG A 40 7.81 21.92 30.04
C ARG A 40 8.50 20.76 29.32
N LEU A 41 8.30 20.63 28.02
CA LEU A 41 8.93 19.59 27.23
C LEU A 41 10.32 20.05 26.76
N SER A 42 11.25 19.10 26.62
CA SER A 42 12.50 19.34 25.90
C SER A 42 12.21 19.66 24.44
N THR A 43 13.15 20.30 23.74
CA THR A 43 13.02 20.62 22.31
C THR A 43 12.72 19.38 21.47
N GLU A 44 13.35 18.26 21.77
CA GLU A 44 13.12 16.97 21.12
C GLU A 44 11.68 16.46 21.34
N ASN A 45 11.18 16.55 22.58
CA ASN A 45 9.82 16.15 22.89
C ASN A 45 8.77 17.12 22.34
N GLN A 46 9.10 18.39 22.18
CA GLN A 46 8.25 19.37 21.49
C GLN A 46 8.10 18.98 20.02
N LEU A 47 9.21 18.68 19.33
CA LEU A 47 9.20 18.23 17.94
C LEU A 47 8.41 16.92 17.77
N THR A 48 8.60 15.97 18.69
CA THR A 48 7.85 14.71 18.69
C THR A 48 6.35 14.97 18.86
N LEU A 49 5.98 15.83 19.82
CA LEU A 49 4.57 16.18 20.06
C LEU A 49 3.94 16.84 18.83
N ASP A 50 4.64 17.79 18.21
CA ASP A 50 4.16 18.50 17.02
C ASP A 50 3.99 17.54 15.85
N SER A 51 4.95 16.64 15.63
CA SER A 51 4.88 15.61 14.58
C SER A 51 3.72 14.64 14.78
N MET A 52 3.50 14.20 16.02
CA MET A 52 2.37 13.31 16.34
C MET A 52 1.01 14.01 16.18
N LEU A 53 0.90 15.27 16.62
CA LEU A 53 -0.31 16.04 16.47
C LEU A 53 -0.63 16.30 14.99
N LEU A 54 0.39 16.59 14.18
CA LEU A 54 0.27 16.73 12.73
C LEU A 54 -0.23 15.44 12.09
N TYR A 55 0.37 14.30 12.44
CA TYR A 55 -0.04 12.99 11.95
C TYR A 55 -1.51 12.67 12.26
N TYR A 56 -1.92 12.79 13.54
CA TYR A 56 -3.30 12.49 13.92
C TYR A 56 -4.31 13.47 13.30
N HIS A 57 -3.93 14.75 13.15
CA HIS A 57 -4.76 15.72 12.45
C HIS A 57 -4.97 15.34 10.99
N THR A 58 -3.90 14.95 10.31
CA THR A 58 -3.94 14.50 8.91
C THR A 58 -4.80 13.27 8.75
N GLU A 59 -4.61 12.24 9.57
CA GLU A 59 -5.41 11.01 9.50
C GLU A 59 -6.91 11.29 9.69
N LYS A 60 -7.26 12.21 10.59
CA LYS A 60 -8.65 12.64 10.82
C LYS A 60 -9.24 13.40 9.63
N SER A 61 -8.42 14.10 8.86
CA SER A 61 -8.89 14.88 7.70
C SER A 61 -9.41 14.03 6.56
N LEU A 62 -9.13 12.71 6.54
CA LEU A 62 -9.75 11.75 5.64
C LEU A 62 -11.29 11.77 5.77
N GLY A 63 -11.80 11.83 7.01
CA GLY A 63 -13.24 11.92 7.29
C GLY A 63 -14.05 10.82 6.58
N ASP A 64 -15.17 11.22 5.98
CA ASP A 64 -16.07 10.32 5.25
C ASP A 64 -15.59 9.99 3.81
N ASN A 65 -14.39 10.46 3.41
CA ASN A 65 -13.85 10.26 2.07
C ASN A 65 -13.09 8.94 1.90
N TYR A 66 -13.14 8.04 2.89
CA TYR A 66 -12.40 6.78 2.88
C TYR A 66 -12.72 5.87 1.69
N LEU A 67 -13.95 5.94 1.14
CA LEU A 67 -14.33 5.19 -0.08
C LEU A 67 -13.61 5.66 -1.35
N LEU A 68 -12.93 6.81 -1.31
CA LEU A 68 -12.05 7.27 -2.40
C LEU A 68 -10.65 6.64 -2.35
N GLN A 69 -10.35 5.85 -1.33
CA GLN A 69 -9.10 5.07 -1.29
C GLN A 69 -9.09 4.01 -2.40
N GLU A 70 -7.92 3.81 -3.00
CA GLU A 70 -7.73 2.85 -4.09
C GLU A 70 -6.70 1.79 -3.68
N PRO A 71 -7.13 0.72 -2.98
CA PRO A 71 -6.23 -0.37 -2.60
C PRO A 71 -5.76 -1.16 -3.82
N LEU A 72 -6.53 -1.16 -4.90
CA LEU A 72 -6.21 -1.77 -6.19
C LEU A 72 -5.95 -0.70 -7.24
N GLY A 73 -4.95 -0.91 -8.07
CA GLY A 73 -4.63 0.03 -9.14
C GLY A 73 -3.46 -0.44 -10.00
N PRO A 74 -3.32 0.07 -11.23
CA PRO A 74 -2.35 -0.44 -12.19
C PRO A 74 -0.89 -0.09 -11.86
N SER A 75 -0.63 0.84 -10.94
CA SER A 75 0.74 1.27 -10.61
C SER A 75 1.20 0.77 -9.24
N LEU A 76 0.41 1.02 -8.20
CA LEU A 76 0.77 0.75 -6.80
C LEU A 76 -0.31 -0.08 -6.07
N GLY A 77 -1.17 -0.78 -6.81
CA GLY A 77 -2.19 -1.63 -6.22
C GLY A 77 -1.61 -2.83 -5.49
N ILE A 78 -2.27 -3.24 -4.42
CA ILE A 78 -1.83 -4.35 -3.57
C ILE A 78 -1.68 -5.66 -4.35
N GLN A 79 -2.47 -5.87 -5.41
CA GLN A 79 -2.35 -7.05 -6.27
C GLN A 79 -0.99 -7.18 -6.94
N ALA A 80 -0.33 -6.04 -7.22
CA ALA A 80 1.01 -6.00 -7.80
C ALA A 80 2.11 -5.90 -6.74
N GLN A 81 1.84 -5.20 -5.63
CA GLN A 81 2.82 -4.98 -4.56
C GLN A 81 3.01 -6.22 -3.67
N LEU A 82 1.97 -7.01 -3.45
CA LEU A 82 2.02 -8.15 -2.54
C LEU A 82 3.10 -9.19 -2.92
N PRO A 83 3.23 -9.62 -4.19
CA PRO A 83 4.31 -10.51 -4.58
C PRO A 83 5.70 -9.92 -4.35
N VAL A 84 5.86 -8.60 -4.56
CA VAL A 84 7.14 -7.91 -4.33
C VAL A 84 7.48 -7.90 -2.84
N LEU A 85 6.53 -7.57 -1.97
CA LEU A 85 6.73 -7.60 -0.51
C LEU A 85 7.09 -8.99 -0.01
N LEU A 86 6.46 -10.03 -0.55
CA LEU A 86 6.80 -11.42 -0.25
C LEU A 86 8.20 -11.80 -0.77
N ALA A 87 8.56 -11.30 -1.95
CA ALA A 87 9.90 -11.51 -2.51
C ALA A 87 11.00 -10.82 -1.70
N GLU A 88 10.71 -9.69 -1.07
CA GLU A 88 11.66 -8.94 -0.23
C GLU A 88 11.72 -9.43 1.23
N TYR A 89 10.79 -10.28 1.66
CA TYR A 89 10.76 -10.80 3.03
C TYR A 89 12.04 -11.59 3.36
N ALA A 90 12.84 -11.15 4.33
CA ALA A 90 14.12 -11.75 4.66
C ALA A 90 14.00 -12.85 5.74
N PHE A 91 14.85 -13.88 5.68
CA PHE A 91 14.93 -14.95 6.66
C PHE A 91 16.21 -14.76 7.52
N TYR A 92 16.06 -14.37 8.76
CA TYR A 92 17.15 -14.23 9.73
C TYR A 92 17.18 -15.39 10.73
N GLU A 93 16.02 -15.95 11.06
CA GLU A 93 15.82 -17.06 11.97
C GLU A 93 14.76 -18.02 11.45
N ASP A 94 14.66 -19.24 12.01
CA ASP A 94 13.71 -20.30 11.55
C ASP A 94 12.26 -19.85 11.66
N ARG A 95 11.96 -18.98 12.62
CA ARG A 95 10.63 -18.40 12.79
C ARG A 95 10.21 -17.58 11.59
N ASP A 96 11.11 -16.84 10.96
CA ASP A 96 10.80 -16.01 9.80
C ASP A 96 10.23 -16.84 8.64
N ILE A 97 10.76 -18.06 8.46
CA ILE A 97 10.28 -18.99 7.43
C ILE A 97 8.87 -19.45 7.74
N THR A 98 8.61 -19.79 9.01
CA THR A 98 7.27 -20.19 9.46
C THR A 98 6.27 -19.04 9.32
N ASP A 99 6.66 -17.83 9.72
CA ASP A 99 5.84 -16.63 9.63
C ASP A 99 5.56 -16.27 8.16
N TYR A 100 6.55 -16.39 7.28
CA TYR A 100 6.34 -16.22 5.84
C TYR A 100 5.31 -17.20 5.26
N LEU A 101 5.42 -18.49 5.58
CA LEU A 101 4.45 -19.49 5.10
C LEU A 101 3.05 -19.23 5.67
N ASN A 102 2.95 -18.79 6.93
CA ASN A 102 1.69 -18.38 7.52
C ASN A 102 1.09 -17.14 6.82
N LEU A 103 1.92 -16.18 6.39
CA LEU A 103 1.44 -15.02 5.63
C LEU A 103 0.74 -15.43 4.33
N LEU A 104 1.22 -16.46 3.63
CA LEU A 104 0.57 -16.96 2.42
C LEU A 104 -0.89 -17.37 2.67
N THR A 105 -1.18 -17.96 3.83
CA THR A 105 -2.56 -18.36 4.19
C THR A 105 -3.48 -17.17 4.47
N THR A 106 -2.93 -16.00 4.76
CA THR A 106 -3.70 -14.79 5.05
C THR A 106 -4.11 -14.00 3.81
N ILE A 107 -3.55 -14.32 2.63
CA ILE A 107 -3.79 -13.59 1.39
C ILE A 107 -5.25 -13.69 0.96
N ARG A 108 -5.83 -14.87 1.03
CA ARG A 108 -7.22 -15.10 0.63
C ARG A 108 -8.23 -14.31 1.47
N PRO A 109 -8.25 -14.38 2.80
CA PRO A 109 -9.13 -13.53 3.61
C PRO A 109 -8.84 -12.04 3.43
N TYR A 110 -7.60 -11.64 3.18
CA TYR A 110 -7.23 -10.27 2.87
C TYR A 110 -7.89 -9.78 1.56
N PHE A 111 -7.75 -10.52 0.46
CA PHE A 111 -8.40 -10.16 -0.81
C PHE A 111 -9.93 -10.19 -0.72
N GLN A 112 -10.51 -11.07 0.07
CA GLN A 112 -11.94 -11.04 0.36
C GLN A 112 -12.36 -9.75 1.09
N SER A 113 -11.52 -9.21 1.97
CA SER A 113 -11.78 -7.93 2.61
C SER A 113 -11.71 -6.76 1.62
N ILE A 114 -10.75 -6.79 0.70
CA ILE A 114 -10.65 -5.82 -0.40
C ILE A 114 -11.88 -5.88 -1.31
N LEU A 115 -12.33 -7.07 -1.69
CA LEU A 115 -13.54 -7.22 -2.50
C LEU A 115 -14.79 -6.65 -1.81
N LYS A 116 -14.92 -6.85 -0.50
CA LYS A 116 -16.00 -6.21 0.27
C LYS A 116 -15.94 -4.70 0.22
N PHE A 117 -14.73 -4.14 0.29
CA PHE A 117 -14.51 -2.70 0.17
C PHE A 117 -14.84 -2.19 -1.24
N GLU A 118 -14.35 -2.86 -2.30
CA GLU A 118 -14.64 -2.49 -3.69
C GLU A 118 -16.13 -2.59 -4.02
N LYS A 119 -16.85 -3.55 -3.41
CA LYS A 119 -18.31 -3.64 -3.50
C LYS A 119 -19.01 -2.41 -2.93
N LYS A 120 -18.59 -1.94 -1.76
CA LYS A 120 -19.09 -0.69 -1.17
C LYS A 120 -18.77 0.53 -2.02
N LYS A 121 -17.57 0.59 -2.61
CA LYS A 121 -17.21 1.64 -3.57
C LYS A 121 -18.13 1.62 -4.78
N SER A 122 -18.43 0.45 -5.32
CA SER A 122 -19.35 0.25 -6.43
C SER A 122 -20.76 0.75 -6.08
N GLU A 123 -21.33 0.34 -4.96
CA GLU A 123 -22.63 0.78 -4.46
C GLU A 123 -22.70 2.30 -4.26
N ALA A 124 -21.62 2.92 -3.81
CA ALA A 124 -21.49 4.36 -3.63
C ALA A 124 -21.15 5.15 -4.92
N GLY A 125 -20.87 4.46 -6.03
CA GLY A 125 -20.47 5.07 -7.31
C GLY A 125 -19.01 5.51 -7.39
N PHE A 126 -18.13 4.94 -6.55
CA PHE A 126 -16.70 5.23 -6.48
C PHE A 126 -15.82 4.11 -7.06
N PHE A 127 -16.40 3.10 -7.70
CA PHE A 127 -15.63 2.02 -8.31
C PHE A 127 -14.75 2.53 -9.45
N MET A 128 -13.66 1.83 -9.71
CA MET A 128 -12.71 2.17 -10.77
C MET A 128 -13.34 2.09 -12.16
N SER A 129 -12.74 2.77 -13.14
CA SER A 129 -13.15 2.67 -14.54
C SER A 129 -12.82 1.28 -15.12
N ASP A 130 -13.56 0.86 -16.17
CA ASP A 130 -13.31 -0.43 -16.83
C ASP A 130 -11.88 -0.51 -17.39
N THR A 131 -11.32 0.58 -17.90
CA THR A 131 -9.90 0.63 -18.33
C THR A 131 -8.91 0.35 -17.19
N THR A 132 -9.20 0.87 -15.99
CA THR A 132 -8.38 0.58 -14.80
C THR A 132 -8.57 -0.86 -14.37
N LEU A 133 -9.80 -1.35 -14.37
CA LEU A 133 -10.14 -2.74 -14.07
C LEU A 133 -9.40 -3.70 -14.98
N ASP A 134 -9.41 -3.48 -16.30
CA ASP A 134 -8.71 -4.33 -17.27
C ASP A 134 -7.21 -4.45 -16.94
N ARG A 135 -6.58 -3.35 -16.57
CA ARG A 135 -5.16 -3.36 -16.19
C ARG A 135 -4.90 -4.13 -14.89
N VAL A 136 -5.76 -3.98 -13.91
CA VAL A 136 -5.67 -4.73 -12.64
C VAL A 136 -5.85 -6.22 -12.90
N LEU A 137 -6.85 -6.61 -13.69
CA LEU A 137 -7.11 -8.01 -14.05
C LEU A 137 -5.95 -8.62 -14.85
N ALA A 138 -5.38 -7.87 -15.79
CA ALA A 138 -4.23 -8.32 -16.56
C ALA A 138 -3.02 -8.61 -15.67
N GLN A 139 -2.74 -7.77 -14.66
CA GLN A 139 -1.66 -7.99 -13.69
C GLN A 139 -1.92 -9.23 -12.83
N CYS A 140 -3.13 -9.40 -12.32
CA CYS A 140 -3.51 -10.60 -11.57
C CYS A 140 -3.33 -11.85 -12.42
N SER A 141 -3.83 -11.84 -13.66
CA SER A 141 -3.70 -12.96 -14.61
C SER A 141 -2.25 -13.29 -14.91
N ALA A 142 -1.41 -12.28 -15.15
CA ALA A 142 0.01 -12.49 -15.42
C ALA A 142 0.73 -13.15 -14.24
N PHE A 143 0.37 -12.79 -13.01
CA PHE A 143 0.98 -13.37 -11.81
C PHE A 143 0.62 -14.87 -11.65
N ILE A 144 -0.61 -15.28 -11.98
CA ILE A 144 -1.08 -16.66 -11.74
C ILE A 144 -1.05 -17.57 -12.98
N GLN A 145 -0.60 -17.08 -14.15
CA GLN A 145 -0.68 -17.83 -15.41
C GLN A 145 0.13 -19.12 -15.42
N ASN A 146 1.15 -19.25 -14.57
CA ASN A 146 2.05 -20.40 -14.49
C ASN A 146 2.09 -20.96 -13.05
N PRO A 147 1.03 -21.65 -12.59
CA PRO A 147 0.91 -22.06 -11.19
C PRO A 147 1.96 -23.07 -10.74
N ASP A 148 2.44 -23.94 -11.65
CA ASP A 148 3.45 -24.95 -11.35
C ASP A 148 4.88 -24.40 -11.35
N ASN A 149 5.11 -23.33 -12.07
CA ASN A 149 6.42 -22.67 -12.21
C ASN A 149 6.31 -21.15 -11.96
N ASN A 150 5.61 -20.78 -10.90
CA ASN A 150 5.53 -19.37 -10.48
C ASN A 150 6.88 -18.93 -9.93
N TYR A 151 7.36 -17.74 -10.35
CA TYR A 151 8.68 -17.21 -9.96
C TYR A 151 8.86 -17.09 -8.43
N MET A 152 7.78 -17.00 -7.66
CA MET A 152 7.84 -16.99 -6.18
C MET A 152 8.45 -18.29 -5.62
N LEU A 153 8.33 -19.40 -6.33
CA LEU A 153 8.96 -20.67 -5.93
C LEU A 153 10.48 -20.58 -6.02
N GLU A 154 11.01 -20.04 -7.12
CA GLU A 154 12.46 -19.83 -7.29
C GLU A 154 13.01 -18.88 -6.25
N ILE A 155 12.29 -17.77 -5.98
CA ILE A 155 12.66 -16.81 -4.94
C ILE A 155 12.70 -17.49 -3.57
N PHE A 156 11.69 -18.28 -3.23
CA PHE A 156 11.66 -18.98 -1.94
C PHE A 156 12.81 -19.99 -1.79
N GLN A 157 13.09 -20.76 -2.81
CA GLN A 157 14.22 -21.70 -2.86
C GLN A 157 15.56 -20.97 -2.65
N LYS A 158 15.75 -19.86 -3.38
CA LYS A 158 16.96 -19.03 -3.23
C LYS A 158 17.12 -18.51 -1.81
N LYS A 159 16.05 -17.99 -1.20
CA LYS A 159 16.07 -17.51 0.20
C LYS A 159 16.43 -18.59 1.21
N LEU A 160 15.89 -19.80 1.06
CA LEU A 160 16.25 -20.93 1.91
C LEU A 160 17.74 -21.30 1.77
N SER A 161 18.26 -21.27 0.53
CA SER A 161 19.66 -21.51 0.26
C SER A 161 20.56 -20.41 0.87
N GLU A 162 20.19 -19.15 0.76
CA GLU A 162 20.92 -18.01 1.34
C GLU A 162 20.86 -18.02 2.87
N TYR A 163 19.76 -18.44 3.46
CA TYR A 163 19.63 -18.65 4.90
C TYR A 163 20.62 -19.70 5.41
N GLY A 164 20.78 -20.82 4.71
CA GLY A 164 21.88 -21.77 4.82
C GLY A 164 21.99 -22.56 6.14
N LYS A 165 21.06 -22.41 7.10
CA LYS A 165 21.11 -23.06 8.41
C LYS A 165 20.34 -24.38 8.47
N LEU A 166 19.54 -24.68 7.44
CA LEU A 166 18.69 -25.86 7.41
C LEU A 166 19.30 -27.01 6.61
N PRO A 167 19.10 -28.29 7.01
CA PRO A 167 19.47 -29.45 6.22
C PRO A 167 18.69 -29.48 4.89
N SER A 168 19.28 -30.07 3.85
CA SER A 168 18.64 -30.14 2.51
C SER A 168 17.28 -30.88 2.53
N SER A 169 17.10 -31.86 3.40
CA SER A 169 15.82 -32.56 3.56
C SER A 169 14.72 -31.64 4.07
N GLU A 170 15.04 -30.75 5.00
CA GLU A 170 14.11 -29.78 5.57
C GLU A 170 13.81 -28.65 4.58
N GLN A 171 14.83 -28.13 3.86
CA GLN A 171 14.62 -27.19 2.76
C GLN A 171 13.65 -27.74 1.71
N ASN A 172 13.83 -28.99 1.30
CA ASN A 172 12.93 -29.63 0.34
C ASN A 172 11.49 -29.74 0.85
N ALA A 173 11.29 -30.08 2.13
CA ALA A 173 9.97 -30.14 2.74
C ALA A 173 9.29 -28.75 2.77
N LEU A 174 10.04 -27.69 3.09
CA LEU A 174 9.55 -26.31 3.09
C LEU A 174 9.20 -25.82 1.67
N VAL A 175 10.00 -26.19 0.66
CA VAL A 175 9.72 -25.89 -0.75
C VAL A 175 8.41 -26.55 -1.20
N LEU A 176 8.17 -27.81 -0.84
CA LEU A 176 6.90 -28.49 -1.14
C LEU A 176 5.72 -27.83 -0.42
N THR A 177 5.91 -27.42 0.83
CA THR A 177 4.89 -26.68 1.60
C THR A 177 4.56 -25.35 0.92
N HIS A 178 5.58 -24.57 0.54
CA HIS A 178 5.39 -23.30 -0.19
C HIS A 178 4.64 -23.53 -1.50
N GLN A 179 5.05 -24.50 -2.30
CA GLN A 179 4.39 -24.82 -3.57
C GLN A 179 2.92 -25.21 -3.37
N ASN A 180 2.63 -25.98 -2.33
CA ASN A 180 1.25 -26.33 -1.99
C ASN A 180 0.43 -25.09 -1.59
N LEU A 181 0.96 -24.21 -0.74
CA LEU A 181 0.29 -22.97 -0.32
C LEU A 181 0.07 -22.01 -1.49
N MET A 182 1.01 -21.93 -2.42
CA MET A 182 0.80 -21.18 -3.66
C MET A 182 -0.41 -21.70 -4.43
N LYS A 183 -0.56 -23.02 -4.58
CA LYS A 183 -1.65 -23.66 -5.31
C LYS A 183 -3.00 -23.62 -4.60
N THR A 184 -3.02 -23.74 -3.26
CA THR A 184 -4.27 -23.86 -2.50
C THR A 184 -4.78 -22.55 -1.94
N GLU A 185 -3.90 -21.59 -1.69
CA GLU A 185 -4.26 -20.31 -1.05
C GLU A 185 -4.03 -19.12 -1.99
N VAL A 186 -2.80 -18.94 -2.48
CA VAL A 186 -2.42 -17.69 -3.18
C VAL A 186 -3.10 -17.59 -4.55
N ILE A 187 -2.94 -18.62 -5.40
CA ILE A 187 -3.52 -18.62 -6.75
C ILE A 187 -5.04 -18.54 -6.71
N PRO A 188 -5.75 -19.35 -5.89
CA PRO A 188 -7.20 -19.21 -5.72
C PRO A 188 -7.63 -17.83 -5.20
N ALA A 189 -6.85 -17.19 -4.31
CA ALA A 189 -7.15 -15.86 -3.83
C ALA A 189 -7.16 -14.82 -4.98
N TYR A 190 -6.18 -14.87 -5.88
CA TYR A 190 -6.16 -14.02 -7.08
C TYR A 190 -7.31 -14.33 -8.04
N GLN A 191 -7.66 -15.60 -8.24
CA GLN A 191 -8.79 -15.99 -9.08
C GLN A 191 -10.13 -15.46 -8.51
N GLU A 192 -10.33 -15.59 -7.20
CA GLU A 192 -11.50 -15.02 -6.51
C GLU A 192 -11.54 -13.49 -6.61
N LEU A 193 -10.39 -12.83 -6.43
CA LEU A 193 -10.27 -11.38 -6.60
C LEU A 193 -10.69 -10.96 -8.00
N MET A 194 -10.14 -11.60 -9.03
CA MET A 194 -10.46 -11.30 -10.44
C MET A 194 -11.94 -11.50 -10.73
N THR A 195 -12.52 -12.63 -10.30
CA THR A 195 -13.94 -12.94 -10.49
C THR A 195 -14.83 -11.92 -9.80
N GLY A 196 -14.50 -11.56 -8.56
CA GLY A 196 -15.25 -10.59 -7.78
C GLY A 196 -15.19 -9.17 -8.35
N LEU A 197 -14.04 -8.75 -8.88
CA LEU A 197 -13.86 -7.46 -9.54
C LEU A 197 -14.58 -7.40 -10.88
N GLU A 198 -14.51 -8.47 -11.68
CA GLU A 198 -15.22 -8.58 -12.96
C GLU A 198 -16.74 -8.45 -12.79
N ALA A 199 -17.29 -9.00 -11.71
CA ALA A 199 -18.70 -8.84 -11.37
C ALA A 199 -19.13 -7.39 -11.08
N LEU A 200 -18.17 -6.49 -10.82
CA LEU A 200 -18.41 -5.06 -10.60
C LEU A 200 -18.18 -4.20 -11.86
N ARG A 201 -17.84 -4.81 -12.99
CA ARG A 201 -17.60 -4.12 -14.26
C ARG A 201 -18.78 -3.24 -14.65
N GLY A 202 -18.51 -2.07 -15.20
CA GLY A 202 -19.51 -1.09 -15.62
C GLY A 202 -20.17 -0.29 -14.50
N THR A 203 -19.81 -0.55 -13.22
CA THR A 203 -20.34 0.24 -12.10
C THR A 203 -19.53 1.53 -11.84
N GLY A 204 -18.32 1.64 -12.40
CA GLY A 204 -17.50 2.84 -12.35
C GLY A 204 -18.09 3.97 -13.20
N LYS A 205 -18.64 4.99 -12.53
CA LYS A 205 -19.36 6.09 -13.20
C LYS A 205 -18.48 7.27 -13.60
N ASN A 206 -17.25 7.32 -13.05
CA ASN A 206 -16.33 8.43 -13.25
C ASN A 206 -15.07 7.98 -13.98
N THR A 207 -14.91 8.44 -15.22
CA THR A 207 -13.71 8.22 -16.04
C THR A 207 -12.78 9.44 -16.09
N ARG A 208 -13.10 10.52 -15.36
CA ARG A 208 -12.47 11.84 -15.49
C ARG A 208 -11.49 12.17 -14.35
N GLY A 209 -11.36 11.29 -13.35
CA GLY A 209 -10.47 11.45 -12.23
C GLY A 209 -11.09 12.02 -10.96
N LEU A 210 -10.25 12.15 -9.92
CA LEU A 210 -10.65 12.37 -8.53
C LEU A 210 -11.50 13.63 -8.30
N THR A 211 -11.22 14.71 -9.02
CA THR A 211 -11.94 16.00 -8.84
C THR A 211 -13.44 15.93 -9.18
N TYR A 212 -13.85 14.91 -9.93
CA TYR A 212 -15.25 14.70 -10.32
C TYR A 212 -16.02 13.79 -9.36
N PHE A 213 -15.38 13.27 -8.35
CA PHE A 213 -16.05 12.57 -7.26
C PHE A 213 -16.51 13.57 -6.18
N LYS A 214 -17.64 13.24 -5.54
CA LYS A 214 -18.05 13.93 -4.32
C LYS A 214 -16.96 13.74 -3.26
N GLY A 215 -16.49 14.82 -2.67
CA GLY A 215 -15.39 14.78 -1.70
C GLY A 215 -13.98 14.66 -2.30
N GLY A 216 -13.85 14.50 -3.63
CA GLY A 216 -12.57 14.27 -4.30
C GLY A 216 -11.51 15.33 -4.05
N LYS A 217 -11.90 16.63 -3.97
CA LYS A 217 -10.97 17.71 -3.62
C LYS A 217 -10.46 17.60 -2.19
N ALA A 218 -11.32 17.29 -1.25
CA ALA A 218 -10.93 17.10 0.16
C ALA A 218 -10.00 15.89 0.31
N TYR A 219 -10.33 14.79 -0.37
CA TYR A 219 -9.50 13.61 -0.40
C TYR A 219 -8.12 13.88 -1.05
N TYR A 220 -8.06 14.65 -2.11
CA TYR A 220 -6.79 15.06 -2.73
C TYR A 220 -5.90 15.86 -1.76
N LEU A 221 -6.50 16.78 -0.99
CA LEU A 221 -5.76 17.52 0.03
C LEU A 221 -5.26 16.60 1.15
N TYR A 222 -6.08 15.65 1.58
CA TYR A 222 -5.65 14.61 2.52
C TYR A 222 -4.44 13.83 1.97
N LEU A 223 -4.49 13.36 0.71
CA LEU A 223 -3.38 12.64 0.09
C LEU A 223 -2.10 13.49 0.05
N LEU A 224 -2.19 14.76 -0.36
CA LEU A 224 -1.04 15.65 -0.36
C LEU A 224 -0.44 15.79 1.04
N GLN A 225 -1.27 16.06 2.03
CA GLN A 225 -0.84 16.23 3.41
C GLN A 225 -0.23 14.95 3.99
N SER A 226 -0.85 13.80 3.75
CA SER A 226 -0.37 12.51 4.25
C SER A 226 0.94 12.06 3.60
N GLN A 227 1.14 12.35 2.31
CA GLN A 227 2.34 11.96 1.57
C GLN A 227 3.51 12.92 1.76
N THR A 228 3.24 14.22 1.93
CA THR A 228 4.29 15.25 1.99
C THR A 228 4.53 15.78 3.40
N GLY A 229 3.64 15.53 4.35
CA GLY A 229 3.66 16.18 5.67
C GLY A 229 3.43 17.70 5.60
N SER A 230 3.01 18.24 4.45
CA SER A 230 2.94 19.68 4.21
C SER A 230 1.51 20.17 4.03
N TYR A 231 1.21 21.31 4.66
CA TYR A 231 -0.06 22.04 4.54
C TYR A 231 0.05 23.28 3.64
N VAL A 232 1.11 23.37 2.86
CA VAL A 232 1.28 24.43 1.86
C VAL A 232 0.14 24.36 0.83
N PRO A 233 -0.50 25.48 0.48
CA PRO A 233 -1.55 25.51 -0.53
C PRO A 233 -1.06 24.98 -1.90
N VAL A 234 -1.90 24.18 -2.60
CA VAL A 234 -1.57 23.53 -3.88
C VAL A 234 -0.97 24.50 -4.89
N LYS A 235 -1.58 25.69 -5.08
CA LYS A 235 -1.05 26.71 -6.01
C LYS A 235 0.38 27.16 -5.66
N GLN A 236 0.71 27.18 -4.39
CA GLN A 236 2.06 27.54 -3.95
C GLN A 236 3.04 26.39 -4.19
N MET A 237 2.61 25.15 -4.00
CA MET A 237 3.39 23.95 -4.37
C MET A 237 3.67 23.95 -5.88
N GLU A 238 2.65 24.12 -6.71
CA GLU A 238 2.77 24.21 -8.17
C GLU A 238 3.79 25.30 -8.59
N LYS A 239 3.68 26.49 -8.02
CA LYS A 239 4.61 27.59 -8.32
C LYS A 239 6.05 27.23 -7.97
N ARG A 240 6.28 26.61 -6.81
CA ARG A 240 7.62 26.18 -6.39
C ARG A 240 8.19 25.10 -7.29
N LEU A 241 7.40 24.04 -7.59
CA LEU A 241 7.82 22.95 -8.45
C LEU A 241 8.08 23.39 -9.89
N SER A 242 7.22 24.26 -10.44
CA SER A 242 7.43 24.82 -11.79
C SER A 242 8.68 25.69 -11.86
N GLY A 243 8.97 26.48 -10.82
CA GLY A 243 10.20 27.26 -10.71
C GLY A 243 11.43 26.34 -10.68
N GLN A 244 11.43 25.35 -9.78
CA GLN A 244 12.54 24.40 -9.67
C GLN A 244 12.76 23.63 -10.98
N LEU A 245 11.71 23.11 -11.62
CA LEU A 245 11.80 22.44 -12.91
C LEU A 245 12.44 23.34 -13.98
N SER A 246 12.05 24.62 -14.03
CA SER A 246 12.63 25.58 -14.98
C SER A 246 14.13 25.79 -14.72
N ASP A 247 14.53 25.91 -13.45
CA ASP A 247 15.93 26.06 -13.06
C ASP A 247 16.75 24.82 -13.41
N GLU A 248 16.23 23.62 -13.13
CA GLU A 248 16.89 22.35 -13.45
C GLU A 248 17.05 22.13 -14.95
N ILE A 249 16.03 22.48 -15.76
CA ILE A 249 16.13 22.46 -17.23
C ILE A 249 17.21 23.43 -17.71
N GLY A 250 17.29 24.62 -17.12
CA GLY A 250 18.34 25.61 -17.42
C GLY A 250 19.74 25.08 -17.11
N ILE A 251 19.92 24.44 -15.97
CA ILE A 251 21.18 23.78 -15.56
C ILE A 251 21.54 22.65 -16.52
N ALA A 252 20.60 21.74 -16.82
CA ALA A 252 20.80 20.65 -17.76
C ALA A 252 21.21 21.15 -19.14
N GLY A 253 20.54 22.18 -19.67
CA GLY A 253 20.91 22.82 -20.94
C GLY A 253 22.29 23.48 -20.92
N THR A 254 22.74 23.93 -19.74
CA THR A 254 24.11 24.48 -19.61
C THR A 254 25.15 23.36 -19.61
N ILE A 255 24.90 22.28 -18.90
CA ILE A 255 25.76 21.08 -18.84
C ILE A 255 25.94 20.50 -20.26
N LEU A 256 24.83 20.30 -20.98
CA LEU A 256 24.87 19.78 -22.38
C LEU A 256 25.64 20.68 -23.32
N ARG A 257 25.58 22.00 -23.18
CA ARG A 257 26.38 22.94 -23.99
C ARG A 257 27.87 22.89 -23.65
N GLN A 258 28.22 22.61 -22.40
CA GLN A 258 29.61 22.51 -21.95
C GLN A 258 30.23 21.15 -22.24
N ASN A 259 29.42 20.14 -22.49
CA ASN A 259 29.85 18.76 -22.75
C ASN A 259 29.11 18.22 -23.99
N PRO A 260 29.50 18.65 -25.20
CA PRO A 260 28.79 18.27 -26.42
C PRO A 260 28.82 16.77 -26.73
N GLU A 261 29.69 16.04 -26.04
CA GLU A 261 29.85 14.59 -26.16
C GLU A 261 28.78 13.79 -25.38
N LEU A 262 28.00 14.42 -24.49
CA LEU A 262 26.86 13.81 -23.78
C LEU A 262 25.59 13.82 -24.64
#